data_88a4275e7113fd29c2c139cb86d66705
#
_entry.id   88a4275e7113fd29c2c139cb86d66705
#
_cell.length_a   1.000
_cell.length_b   1.000
_cell.length_c   1.000
_cell.angle_alpha   90.00
_cell.angle_beta   90.00
_cell.angle_gamma   90.00
#
_symmetry.space_group_name_H-M   'P 1'
#
loop_
_entity.id
_entity.type
_entity.pdbx_description
1 polymer ?
#
loop_
_entity_poly.entity_id
_entity_poly.type
_entity_poly.pdbx_seq_one_letter_code
_entity_poly.pdbx_strand_id
1 'polypeptide(L)'
;MASSSSLEAVADIVSDLKKENSDILYYCDPVLGDNGRLYVPPELVQIYQEKILPLSDVLLPNQFEAETLSGIRITDEQSALNCINYLHEKYHIPTVIITSTNMALSPVMCGYGSRLTSSVNNNVGNLSHQMNRLLINENSEYDRIRFKIPLVNYNFIGTGDLFAALTLARLESKIENENGERLPKYSFKDALQSVLSTMQAVILRTLKMSENDALNISNVARIELKIIQSIDDIRNPIVGDYVEEM
;
A
#
# COMPACT_ATOMS: atom_id res chain seq x y z
N MET A 1 7.42 -20.18 -5.05
CA MET A 1 8.39 -19.06 -4.97
C MET A 1 8.30 -18.26 -6.25
N ALA A 2 8.29 -16.94 -6.16
CA ALA A 2 8.38 -16.10 -7.35
C ALA A 2 9.71 -16.42 -8.09
N SER A 3 9.65 -16.53 -9.41
CA SER A 3 10.82 -16.68 -10.28
C SER A 3 10.98 -15.43 -11.14
N SER A 4 12.18 -15.21 -11.68
CA SER A 4 12.43 -14.09 -12.60
C SER A 4 11.43 -14.09 -13.76
N SER A 5 11.19 -15.26 -14.35
CA SER A 5 10.24 -15.43 -15.47
C SER A 5 8.78 -15.10 -15.07
N SER A 6 8.37 -15.43 -13.84
CA SER A 6 7.02 -15.10 -13.37
C SER A 6 6.85 -13.60 -13.19
N LEU A 7 7.87 -12.91 -12.63
CA LEU A 7 7.84 -11.47 -12.42
C LEU A 7 7.91 -10.70 -13.75
N GLU A 8 8.70 -11.18 -14.69
CA GLU A 8 8.75 -10.64 -16.06
C GLU A 8 7.40 -10.79 -16.77
N ALA A 9 6.75 -11.95 -16.65
CA ALA A 9 5.42 -12.17 -17.20
C ALA A 9 4.37 -11.19 -16.62
N VAL A 10 4.47 -10.88 -15.31
CA VAL A 10 3.62 -9.85 -14.69
C VAL A 10 3.87 -8.49 -15.32
N ALA A 11 5.14 -8.10 -15.52
CA ALA A 11 5.47 -6.83 -16.16
C ALA A 11 4.91 -6.74 -17.60
N ASP A 12 5.04 -7.81 -18.37
CA ASP A 12 4.52 -7.88 -19.74
C ASP A 12 2.98 -7.74 -19.75
N ILE A 13 2.28 -8.49 -18.89
CA ILE A 13 0.81 -8.43 -18.76
C ILE A 13 0.36 -7.01 -18.39
N VAL A 14 0.97 -6.40 -17.37
CA VAL A 14 0.61 -5.04 -16.94
C VAL A 14 0.88 -4.02 -18.06
N SER A 15 2.03 -4.15 -18.75
CA SER A 15 2.38 -3.30 -19.87
C SER A 15 1.35 -3.40 -21.01
N ASP A 16 0.94 -4.61 -21.37
CA ASP A 16 -0.04 -4.84 -22.44
C ASP A 16 -1.43 -4.32 -22.03
N LEU A 17 -1.86 -4.57 -20.81
CA LEU A 17 -3.13 -4.01 -20.31
C LEU A 17 -3.13 -2.48 -20.33
N LYS A 18 -2.05 -1.83 -19.93
CA LYS A 18 -1.93 -0.36 -19.94
C LYS A 18 -1.85 0.22 -21.38
N LYS A 19 -1.34 -0.54 -22.36
CA LYS A 19 -1.40 -0.14 -23.79
C LYS A 19 -2.84 -0.14 -24.32
N GLU A 20 -3.61 -1.17 -23.94
CA GLU A 20 -5.01 -1.27 -24.36
C GLU A 20 -5.93 -0.27 -23.64
N ASN A 21 -5.65 0.01 -22.36
CA ASN A 21 -6.40 0.97 -21.56
C ASN A 21 -5.46 1.73 -20.61
N SER A 22 -5.18 2.98 -20.93
CA SER A 22 -4.29 3.87 -20.17
C SER A 22 -4.80 4.22 -18.77
N ASP A 23 -6.06 3.96 -18.46
CA ASP A 23 -6.68 4.27 -17.17
C ASP A 23 -6.58 3.10 -16.17
N ILE A 24 -6.00 1.98 -16.59
CA ILE A 24 -5.74 0.85 -15.69
C ILE A 24 -4.67 1.27 -14.67
N LEU A 25 -5.01 1.07 -13.39
CA LEU A 25 -4.10 1.30 -12.28
C LEU A 25 -3.49 -0.03 -11.82
N TYR A 26 -2.18 -0.02 -11.64
CA TYR A 26 -1.44 -1.15 -11.11
C TYR A 26 -1.01 -0.87 -9.66
N TYR A 27 -1.59 -1.63 -8.74
CA TYR A 27 -1.24 -1.66 -7.32
C TYR A 27 -0.18 -2.72 -7.11
N CYS A 28 1.01 -2.31 -6.69
CA CYS A 28 2.15 -3.19 -6.47
C CYS A 28 2.40 -3.38 -4.98
N ASP A 29 2.24 -4.59 -4.48
CA ASP A 29 2.80 -5.07 -3.22
C ASP A 29 4.10 -5.81 -3.56
N PRO A 30 5.29 -5.21 -3.28
CA PRO A 30 6.56 -5.76 -3.73
C PRO A 30 7.08 -6.82 -2.75
N VAL A 31 6.43 -7.95 -2.63
CA VAL A 31 6.77 -9.01 -1.68
C VAL A 31 8.20 -9.50 -1.89
N LEU A 32 9.16 -8.78 -1.29
CA LEU A 32 10.60 -9.09 -1.36
C LEU A 32 11.13 -9.72 -0.07
N GLY A 33 10.64 -9.27 1.07
CA GLY A 33 11.14 -9.72 2.36
C GLY A 33 10.62 -8.90 3.54
N ASP A 34 11.12 -9.19 4.72
CA ASP A 34 10.81 -8.46 5.95
C ASP A 34 11.92 -8.68 7.01
N ASN A 35 11.97 -7.80 8.02
CA ASN A 35 12.88 -7.90 9.16
C ASN A 35 14.36 -8.13 8.77
N GLY A 36 14.83 -7.44 7.73
CA GLY A 36 16.20 -7.51 7.24
C GLY A 36 16.54 -8.77 6.43
N ARG A 37 15.55 -9.57 6.03
CA ARG A 37 15.74 -10.81 5.28
C ARG A 37 14.91 -10.86 4.01
N LEU A 38 15.57 -11.13 2.88
CA LEU A 38 14.90 -11.44 1.63
C LEU A 38 14.22 -12.81 1.69
N TYR A 39 13.01 -12.91 1.17
CA TYR A 39 12.26 -14.16 0.94
C TYR A 39 12.46 -14.69 -0.46
N VAL A 40 12.96 -13.85 -1.36
CA VAL A 40 13.15 -14.09 -2.78
C VAL A 40 14.63 -14.01 -3.16
N PRO A 41 15.05 -14.58 -4.29
CA PRO A 41 16.39 -14.41 -4.82
C PRO A 41 16.73 -12.93 -5.05
N PRO A 42 17.97 -12.49 -4.71
CA PRO A 42 18.37 -11.08 -4.81
C PRO A 42 18.21 -10.46 -6.22
N GLU A 43 18.35 -11.27 -7.26
CA GLU A 43 18.15 -10.84 -8.66
C GLU A 43 16.73 -10.32 -8.94
N LEU A 44 15.73 -10.70 -8.15
CA LEU A 44 14.37 -10.20 -8.31
C LEU A 44 14.26 -8.72 -7.93
N VAL A 45 15.10 -8.21 -7.04
CA VAL A 45 15.14 -6.79 -6.67
C VAL A 45 15.39 -5.94 -7.92
N GLN A 46 16.36 -6.34 -8.75
CA GLN A 46 16.67 -5.63 -9.99
C GLN A 46 15.48 -5.66 -10.97
N ILE A 47 14.81 -6.80 -11.10
CA ILE A 47 13.62 -6.91 -11.98
C ILE A 47 12.49 -6.02 -11.47
N TYR A 48 12.27 -5.93 -10.16
CA TYR A 48 11.33 -4.95 -9.59
C TYR A 48 11.70 -3.53 -10.00
N GLN A 49 12.96 -3.13 -9.78
CA GLN A 49 13.43 -1.77 -10.06
C GLN A 49 13.33 -1.41 -11.55
N GLU A 50 13.67 -2.34 -12.45
CA GLU A 50 13.76 -2.07 -13.88
C GLU A 50 12.43 -2.25 -14.63
N LYS A 51 11.58 -3.21 -14.20
CA LYS A 51 10.40 -3.61 -14.97
C LYS A 51 9.07 -3.37 -14.25
N ILE A 52 9.00 -3.54 -12.94
CA ILE A 52 7.73 -3.47 -12.18
C ILE A 52 7.46 -2.05 -11.67
N LEU A 53 8.41 -1.43 -10.97
CA LEU A 53 8.22 -0.10 -10.38
C LEU A 53 7.86 0.97 -11.43
N PRO A 54 8.48 1.01 -12.63
CA PRO A 54 8.07 1.95 -13.68
C PRO A 54 6.64 1.77 -14.17
N LEU A 55 5.98 0.64 -13.90
CA LEU A 55 4.58 0.39 -14.25
C LEU A 55 3.62 0.66 -13.10
N SER A 56 4.11 0.78 -11.86
CA SER A 56 3.29 0.86 -10.66
C SER A 56 2.67 2.24 -10.48
N ASP A 57 1.37 2.31 -10.22
CA ASP A 57 0.65 3.54 -9.88
C ASP A 57 0.54 3.74 -8.37
N VAL A 58 0.46 2.63 -7.65
CA VAL A 58 0.48 2.58 -6.19
C VAL A 58 1.49 1.53 -5.75
N LEU A 59 2.40 1.90 -4.87
CA LEU A 59 3.42 1.02 -4.29
C LEU A 59 3.20 0.89 -2.78
N LEU A 60 3.16 -0.35 -2.28
CA LEU A 60 2.79 -0.68 -0.91
C LEU A 60 3.90 -1.47 -0.18
N PRO A 61 5.12 -0.97 -0.07
CA PRO A 61 6.23 -1.69 0.54
C PRO A 61 6.14 -1.64 2.08
N ASN A 62 6.66 -2.66 2.76
CA ASN A 62 7.09 -2.53 4.14
C ASN A 62 8.43 -1.77 4.22
N GLN A 63 8.93 -1.46 5.43
CA GLN A 63 10.20 -0.75 5.61
C GLN A 63 11.37 -1.43 4.88
N PHE A 64 11.54 -2.73 5.06
CA PHE A 64 12.65 -3.48 4.48
C PHE A 64 12.62 -3.46 2.95
N GLU A 65 11.45 -3.58 2.37
CA GLU A 65 11.22 -3.51 0.92
C GLU A 65 11.49 -2.10 0.38
N ALA A 66 11.00 -1.07 1.07
CA ALA A 66 11.26 0.32 0.72
C ALA A 66 12.76 0.65 0.74
N GLU A 67 13.47 0.22 1.80
CA GLU A 67 14.92 0.35 1.91
C GLU A 67 15.66 -0.42 0.79
N THR A 68 15.21 -1.64 0.49
CA THR A 68 15.81 -2.50 -0.54
C THR A 68 15.64 -1.90 -1.94
N LEU A 69 14.47 -1.34 -2.24
CA LEU A 69 14.14 -0.77 -3.55
C LEU A 69 14.76 0.61 -3.78
N SER A 70 14.88 1.41 -2.72
CA SER A 70 15.42 2.78 -2.80
C SER A 70 16.92 2.85 -2.53
N GLY A 71 17.49 1.92 -1.77
CA GLY A 71 18.83 2.02 -1.21
C GLY A 71 18.94 3.00 -0.03
N ILE A 72 17.84 3.59 0.44
CA ILE A 72 17.80 4.56 1.53
C ILE A 72 17.35 3.87 2.80
N ARG A 73 18.19 3.93 3.85
CA ARG A 73 17.85 3.37 5.16
C ARG A 73 16.88 4.27 5.90
N ILE A 74 15.84 3.67 6.49
CA ILE A 74 14.79 4.36 7.24
C ILE A 74 15.08 4.21 8.75
N THR A 75 15.40 5.33 9.40
CA THR A 75 15.71 5.39 10.83
C THR A 75 14.80 6.36 11.60
N ASP A 76 14.15 7.26 10.88
CA ASP A 76 13.27 8.30 11.38
C ASP A 76 12.26 8.73 10.30
N GLU A 77 11.38 9.64 10.66
CA GLU A 77 10.35 10.18 9.77
C GLU A 77 10.96 10.84 8.53
N GLN A 78 12.04 11.62 8.70
CA GLN A 78 12.66 12.33 7.58
C GLN A 78 13.27 11.36 6.56
N SER A 79 13.92 10.31 7.02
CA SER A 79 14.48 9.27 6.13
C SER A 79 13.39 8.44 5.46
N ALA A 80 12.24 8.23 6.11
CA ALA A 80 11.07 7.61 5.48
C ALA A 80 10.53 8.48 4.34
N LEU A 81 10.38 9.79 4.57
CA LEU A 81 9.96 10.73 3.54
C LEU A 81 10.98 10.84 2.40
N ASN A 82 12.28 10.83 2.69
CA ASN A 82 13.33 10.83 1.66
C ASN A 82 13.25 9.55 0.80
N CYS A 83 13.00 8.40 1.43
CA CYS A 83 12.78 7.14 0.72
C CYS A 83 11.56 7.22 -0.21
N ILE A 84 10.44 7.75 0.27
CA ILE A 84 9.22 7.94 -0.52
C ILE A 84 9.48 8.89 -1.70
N ASN A 85 10.14 10.03 -1.46
CA ASN A 85 10.48 10.99 -2.51
C ASN A 85 11.33 10.34 -3.62
N TYR A 86 12.36 9.58 -3.22
CA TYR A 86 13.17 8.85 -4.19
C TYR A 86 12.33 7.90 -5.05
N LEU A 87 11.40 7.16 -4.46
CA LEU A 87 10.53 6.23 -5.20
C LEU A 87 9.59 6.98 -6.15
N HIS A 88 9.04 8.13 -5.72
CA HIS A 88 8.26 9.01 -6.59
C HIS A 88 9.07 9.50 -7.79
N GLU A 89 10.23 10.11 -7.54
CA GLU A 89 11.04 10.76 -8.56
C GLU A 89 11.70 9.76 -9.51
N LYS A 90 12.28 8.69 -8.96
CA LYS A 90 13.05 7.71 -9.74
C LYS A 90 12.18 6.86 -10.65
N TYR A 91 10.99 6.45 -10.17
CA TYR A 91 10.13 5.51 -10.87
C TYR A 91 8.80 6.12 -11.32
N HIS A 92 8.61 7.41 -11.08
CA HIS A 92 7.38 8.15 -11.41
C HIS A 92 6.13 7.49 -10.83
N ILE A 93 6.20 7.01 -9.59
CA ILE A 93 5.07 6.35 -8.91
C ILE A 93 4.21 7.42 -8.24
N PRO A 94 2.92 7.58 -8.60
CA PRO A 94 2.07 8.63 -8.05
C PRO A 94 1.72 8.46 -6.57
N THR A 95 1.65 7.22 -6.08
CA THR A 95 1.28 6.94 -4.69
C THR A 95 2.24 5.91 -4.09
N VAL A 96 2.85 6.25 -2.96
CA VAL A 96 3.71 5.35 -2.19
C VAL A 96 3.22 5.30 -0.75
N ILE A 97 3.00 4.10 -0.21
CA ILE A 97 2.55 3.89 1.17
C ILE A 97 3.46 2.87 1.82
N ILE A 98 4.36 3.31 2.69
CA ILE A 98 5.16 2.42 3.55
C ILE A 98 4.23 1.89 4.63
N THR A 99 3.88 0.60 4.53
CA THR A 99 2.82 -0.02 5.31
C THR A 99 3.16 -0.21 6.77
N SER A 100 4.46 -0.33 7.07
CA SER A 100 4.97 -0.54 8.44
C SER A 100 6.41 -0.11 8.55
N THR A 101 6.78 0.48 9.70
CA THR A 101 8.16 0.81 10.05
C THR A 101 8.48 0.36 11.47
N ASN A 102 9.71 -0.08 11.69
CA ASN A 102 10.22 -0.54 12.99
C ASN A 102 11.00 0.58 13.73
N MET A 103 10.63 1.85 13.53
CA MET A 103 11.38 3.01 14.03
C MET A 103 11.22 3.26 15.53
N ALA A 104 10.30 2.61 16.20
CA ALA A 104 10.03 2.89 17.59
C ALA A 104 10.16 1.63 18.47
N LEU A 105 10.82 1.77 19.61
CA LEU A 105 10.66 0.90 20.78
C LEU A 105 9.26 1.10 21.40
N SER A 106 8.24 1.18 20.58
CA SER A 106 6.88 1.58 20.95
C SER A 106 5.92 0.41 20.70
N PRO A 107 4.86 0.26 21.50
CA PRO A 107 3.77 -0.67 21.19
C PRO A 107 2.93 -0.26 19.98
N VAL A 108 3.40 0.70 19.20
CA VAL A 108 2.71 1.30 18.06
C VAL A 108 3.58 1.12 16.81
N MET A 109 3.01 0.57 15.76
CA MET A 109 3.60 0.52 14.43
C MET A 109 3.27 1.82 13.70
N CYS A 110 4.27 2.44 13.09
CA CYS A 110 4.10 3.61 12.25
C CYS A 110 4.15 3.24 10.76
N GLY A 111 3.47 4.02 9.93
CA GLY A 111 3.60 3.97 8.49
C GLY A 111 3.42 5.37 7.89
N TYR A 112 3.77 5.51 6.61
CA TYR A 112 3.79 6.78 5.90
C TYR A 112 3.18 6.64 4.53
N GLY A 113 2.32 7.56 4.15
CA GLY A 113 1.75 7.61 2.81
C GLY A 113 2.02 8.95 2.14
N SER A 114 2.22 8.91 0.83
CA SER A 114 2.37 10.10 0.00
C SER A 114 1.69 9.86 -1.33
N ARG A 115 0.81 10.78 -1.71
CA ARG A 115 0.06 10.71 -2.97
C ARG A 115 0.21 12.03 -3.71
N LEU A 116 0.55 11.96 -5.00
CA LEU A 116 0.62 13.12 -5.88
C LEU A 116 -0.74 13.84 -5.89
N THR A 117 -0.72 15.11 -5.49
CA THR A 117 -1.85 15.99 -5.71
C THR A 117 -1.88 16.35 -7.19
N SER A 118 -3.05 16.23 -7.82
CA SER A 118 -3.22 16.64 -9.22
C SER A 118 -2.77 18.08 -9.34
N SER A 119 -1.56 18.28 -9.86
CA SER A 119 -0.94 19.60 -9.93
C SER A 119 -1.83 20.54 -10.71
N VAL A 120 -2.17 21.59 -10.07
CA VAL A 120 -2.67 22.86 -10.55
C VAL A 120 -2.15 23.18 -11.96
N ASN A 121 -2.86 22.70 -12.95
CA ASN A 121 -3.02 23.42 -14.19
C ASN A 121 -4.46 23.23 -14.64
N ASN A 122 -5.33 24.12 -14.13
CA ASN A 122 -6.75 24.26 -14.51
C ASN A 122 -6.97 24.50 -16.00
N ASN A 123 -5.93 24.35 -16.84
CA ASN A 123 -5.96 24.60 -18.28
C ASN A 123 -5.65 23.37 -19.16
N VAL A 124 -5.36 22.20 -18.56
CA VAL A 124 -5.13 20.98 -19.35
C VAL A 124 -6.21 19.98 -18.93
N GLY A 125 -7.21 19.82 -19.78
CA GLY A 125 -8.30 18.87 -19.57
C GLY A 125 -7.77 17.46 -19.28
N ASN A 126 -8.55 16.65 -18.58
CA ASN A 126 -8.32 15.28 -18.12
C ASN A 126 -7.15 14.56 -18.80
N LEU A 127 -5.93 14.77 -18.28
CA LEU A 127 -4.76 14.00 -18.70
C LEU A 127 -4.95 12.56 -18.20
N SER A 128 -4.62 11.59 -19.03
CA SER A 128 -4.62 10.18 -18.62
C SER A 128 -3.66 9.98 -17.43
N HIS A 129 -3.90 8.97 -16.61
CA HIS A 129 -3.03 8.63 -15.47
C HIS A 129 -1.56 8.47 -15.89
N GLN A 130 -1.29 7.96 -17.10
CA GLN A 130 0.07 7.85 -17.63
C GLN A 130 0.74 9.20 -17.88
N MET A 131 0.01 10.20 -18.35
CA MET A 131 0.58 11.54 -18.57
C MET A 131 0.89 12.24 -17.26
N ASN A 132 0.03 12.09 -16.23
CA ASN A 132 0.29 12.63 -14.91
C ASN A 132 1.59 12.08 -14.28
N ARG A 133 1.90 10.80 -14.51
CA ARG A 133 3.13 10.18 -14.04
C ARG A 133 4.39 10.81 -14.65
N LEU A 134 4.35 11.12 -15.95
CA LEU A 134 5.51 11.72 -16.66
C LEU A 134 5.82 13.15 -16.19
N LEU A 135 4.90 13.79 -15.48
CA LEU A 135 5.07 15.15 -14.92
C LEU A 135 5.65 15.15 -13.51
N ILE A 136 5.85 13.99 -12.89
CA ILE A 136 6.44 13.89 -11.56
C ILE A 136 7.89 14.38 -11.58
N ASN A 137 8.19 15.38 -10.76
CA ASN A 137 9.51 15.97 -10.59
C ASN A 137 9.67 16.52 -9.17
N GLU A 138 10.82 17.10 -8.85
CA GLU A 138 11.16 17.67 -7.53
C GLU A 138 10.21 18.78 -7.03
N ASN A 139 9.44 19.40 -7.93
CA ASN A 139 8.46 20.45 -7.60
C ASN A 139 7.02 19.92 -7.50
N SER A 140 6.84 18.61 -7.57
CA SER A 140 5.51 18.01 -7.45
C SER A 140 4.99 18.12 -6.02
N GLU A 141 3.70 18.43 -5.89
CA GLU A 141 3.02 18.51 -4.59
C GLU A 141 2.39 17.16 -4.25
N TYR A 142 2.41 16.83 -2.96
CA TYR A 142 1.90 15.57 -2.46
C TYR A 142 1.06 15.75 -1.21
N ASP A 143 -0.08 15.05 -1.15
CA ASP A 143 -0.78 14.80 0.11
C ASP A 143 0.02 13.77 0.91
N ARG A 144 0.45 14.14 2.10
CA ARG A 144 1.25 13.29 2.98
C ARG A 144 0.52 12.97 4.25
N ILE A 145 0.62 11.73 4.65
CA ILE A 145 0.02 11.22 5.88
C ILE A 145 1.03 10.38 6.66
N ARG A 146 0.89 10.43 7.96
CA ARG A 146 1.50 9.51 8.90
C ARG A 146 0.38 8.72 9.58
N PHE A 147 0.59 7.45 9.84
CA PHE A 147 -0.36 6.67 10.61
C PHE A 147 0.33 5.84 11.69
N LYS A 148 -0.43 5.61 12.77
CA LYS A 148 0.00 4.85 13.94
C LYS A 148 -1.07 3.85 14.28
N ILE A 149 -0.70 2.59 14.34
CA ILE A 149 -1.61 1.50 14.74
C ILE A 149 -1.04 0.73 15.93
N PRO A 150 -1.91 0.34 16.90
CA PRO A 150 -1.49 -0.50 17.99
C PRO A 150 -0.89 -1.81 17.48
N LEU A 151 0.30 -2.15 17.96
CA LEU A 151 0.97 -3.38 17.59
C LEU A 151 0.33 -4.56 18.32
N VAL A 152 -0.18 -5.52 17.58
CA VAL A 152 -0.62 -6.79 18.13
C VAL A 152 0.56 -7.75 18.09
N ASN A 153 1.07 -8.15 19.25
CA ASN A 153 2.21 -9.06 19.36
C ASN A 153 1.81 -10.49 18.96
N TYR A 154 1.52 -10.68 17.70
CA TYR A 154 1.12 -11.96 17.11
C TYR A 154 1.47 -11.97 15.62
N ASN A 155 1.97 -13.09 15.10
CA ASN A 155 2.28 -13.21 13.69
C ASN A 155 1.05 -13.65 12.92
N PHE A 156 0.52 -12.78 12.06
CA PHE A 156 -0.60 -13.09 11.17
C PHE A 156 -0.10 -13.32 9.75
N ILE A 157 -0.82 -14.17 9.01
CA ILE A 157 -0.60 -14.39 7.57
C ILE A 157 -1.69 -13.67 6.79
N GLY A 158 -1.30 -12.97 5.70
CA GLY A 158 -2.24 -12.30 4.78
C GLY A 158 -2.55 -10.84 5.15
N THR A 159 -1.81 -10.24 6.09
CA THR A 159 -1.99 -8.81 6.44
C THR A 159 -1.63 -7.88 5.30
N GLY A 160 -0.55 -8.15 4.54
CA GLY A 160 -0.16 -7.40 3.35
C GLY A 160 -1.23 -7.48 2.26
N ASP A 161 -1.66 -8.70 1.92
CA ASP A 161 -2.69 -8.95 0.91
C ASP A 161 -4.00 -8.22 1.25
N LEU A 162 -4.44 -8.29 2.52
CA LEU A 162 -5.65 -7.60 2.96
C LEU A 162 -5.47 -6.08 2.90
N PHE A 163 -4.32 -5.56 3.35
CA PHE A 163 -4.03 -4.13 3.29
C PHE A 163 -4.06 -3.62 1.83
N ALA A 164 -3.41 -4.32 0.91
CA ALA A 164 -3.38 -3.96 -0.50
C ALA A 164 -4.79 -3.97 -1.13
N ALA A 165 -5.57 -5.02 -0.87
CA ALA A 165 -6.94 -5.15 -1.37
C ALA A 165 -7.87 -4.04 -0.82
N LEU A 166 -7.79 -3.75 0.48
CA LEU A 166 -8.57 -2.68 1.11
C LEU A 166 -8.15 -1.30 0.59
N THR A 167 -6.85 -1.06 0.42
CA THR A 167 -6.31 0.20 -0.11
C THR A 167 -6.85 0.45 -1.52
N LEU A 168 -6.77 -0.53 -2.40
CA LEU A 168 -7.36 -0.45 -3.74
C LEU A 168 -8.87 -0.15 -3.66
N ALA A 169 -9.62 -0.90 -2.85
CA ALA A 169 -11.05 -0.74 -2.75
C ALA A 169 -11.48 0.63 -2.22
N ARG A 170 -10.71 1.24 -1.30
CA ARG A 170 -11.04 2.54 -0.71
C ARG A 170 -10.57 3.71 -1.57
N LEU A 171 -9.36 3.65 -2.12
CA LEU A 171 -8.82 4.73 -2.96
C LEU A 171 -9.59 4.87 -4.29
N GLU A 172 -10.07 3.75 -4.85
CA GLU A 172 -10.81 3.75 -6.11
C GLU A 172 -12.34 3.83 -5.93
N SER A 173 -12.83 3.89 -4.70
CA SER A 173 -14.25 4.12 -4.42
C SER A 173 -14.69 5.48 -4.95
N LYS A 174 -15.77 5.49 -5.74
CA LYS A 174 -16.36 6.71 -6.31
C LYS A 174 -17.80 6.85 -5.87
N ILE A 175 -18.25 8.09 -5.74
CA ILE A 175 -19.66 8.48 -5.57
C ILE A 175 -20.07 9.34 -6.74
N GLU A 176 -21.33 9.24 -7.14
CA GLU A 176 -21.92 10.08 -8.16
C GLU A 176 -22.56 11.31 -7.49
N ASN A 177 -22.20 12.51 -7.95
CA ASN A 177 -22.82 13.74 -7.47
C ASN A 177 -24.15 14.01 -8.20
N GLU A 178 -24.83 15.08 -7.82
CA GLU A 178 -26.13 15.48 -8.42
C GLU A 178 -26.05 15.77 -9.93
N ASN A 179 -24.86 16.05 -10.44
CA ASN A 179 -24.61 16.31 -11.87
C ASN A 179 -24.22 15.04 -12.66
N GLY A 180 -24.19 13.85 -12.02
CA GLY A 180 -23.78 12.60 -12.65
C GLY A 180 -22.26 12.41 -12.74
N GLU A 181 -21.46 13.26 -12.08
CA GLU A 181 -20.00 13.14 -12.08
C GLU A 181 -19.54 12.15 -11.01
N ARG A 182 -18.60 11.29 -11.37
CA ARG A 182 -17.98 10.33 -10.44
C ARG A 182 -16.78 10.95 -9.74
N LEU A 183 -16.96 11.28 -8.47
CA LEU A 183 -15.92 11.85 -7.61
C LEU A 183 -15.36 10.79 -6.67
N PRO A 184 -14.09 10.91 -6.21
CA PRO A 184 -13.55 10.06 -5.15
C PRO A 184 -14.46 10.09 -3.92
N LYS A 185 -14.78 8.92 -3.38
CA LYS A 185 -15.62 8.81 -2.17
C LYS A 185 -14.87 9.26 -0.91
N TYR A 186 -13.56 9.04 -0.89
CA TYR A 186 -12.70 9.31 0.26
C TYR A 186 -11.55 10.24 -0.14
N SER A 187 -11.14 11.12 0.73
CA SER A 187 -9.82 11.75 0.68
C SER A 187 -8.72 10.67 0.85
N PHE A 188 -7.46 11.01 0.58
CA PHE A 188 -6.35 10.08 0.81
C PHE A 188 -6.28 9.64 2.29
N LYS A 189 -6.41 10.59 3.21
CA LYS A 189 -6.48 10.36 4.65
C LYS A 189 -7.64 9.44 5.03
N ASP A 190 -8.88 9.77 4.61
CA ASP A 190 -10.06 9.01 5.00
C ASP A 190 -10.06 7.58 4.45
N ALA A 191 -9.50 7.38 3.25
CA ALA A 191 -9.32 6.06 2.67
C ALA A 191 -8.41 5.20 3.56
N LEU A 192 -7.22 5.71 3.93
CA LEU A 192 -6.27 4.99 4.79
C LEU A 192 -6.81 4.82 6.22
N GLN A 193 -7.53 5.81 6.74
CA GLN A 193 -8.23 5.72 8.02
C GLN A 193 -9.21 4.53 8.03
N SER A 194 -10.01 4.38 6.96
CA SER A 194 -10.95 3.27 6.79
C SER A 194 -10.22 1.92 6.62
N VAL A 195 -9.12 1.88 5.86
CA VAL A 195 -8.28 0.68 5.69
C VAL A 195 -7.75 0.19 7.03
N LEU A 196 -7.10 1.08 7.79
CA LEU A 196 -6.48 0.72 9.07
C LEU A 196 -7.51 0.31 10.12
N SER A 197 -8.67 0.96 10.14
CA SER A 197 -9.78 0.58 11.03
C SER A 197 -10.28 -0.82 10.72
N THR A 198 -10.45 -1.14 9.44
CA THR A 198 -10.83 -2.49 8.99
C THR A 198 -9.75 -3.51 9.36
N MET A 199 -8.47 -3.20 9.12
CA MET A 199 -7.34 -4.07 9.47
C MET A 199 -7.35 -4.42 10.96
N GLN A 200 -7.50 -3.42 11.84
CA GLN A 200 -7.55 -3.62 13.28
C GLN A 200 -8.74 -4.51 13.70
N ALA A 201 -9.91 -4.28 13.14
CA ALA A 201 -11.09 -5.10 13.43
C ALA A 201 -10.87 -6.57 13.05
N VAL A 202 -10.33 -6.82 11.84
CA VAL A 202 -10.04 -8.18 11.36
C VAL A 202 -8.98 -8.87 12.21
N ILE A 203 -7.91 -8.17 12.56
CA ILE A 203 -6.81 -8.68 13.39
C ILE A 203 -7.31 -9.04 14.79
N LEU A 204 -8.05 -8.14 15.45
CA LEU A 204 -8.61 -8.39 16.78
C LEU A 204 -9.62 -9.54 16.79
N ARG A 205 -10.47 -9.66 15.76
CA ARG A 205 -11.37 -10.80 15.60
C ARG A 205 -10.60 -12.10 15.42
N THR A 206 -9.56 -12.09 14.60
CA THR A 206 -8.70 -13.26 14.37
C THR A 206 -8.05 -13.71 15.68
N LEU A 207 -7.49 -12.78 16.45
CA LEU A 207 -6.88 -13.06 17.75
C LEU A 207 -7.89 -13.70 18.70
N LYS A 208 -9.07 -13.06 18.88
CA LYS A 208 -10.13 -13.57 19.75
C LYS A 208 -10.60 -14.97 19.37
N MET A 209 -10.71 -15.26 18.08
CA MET A 209 -11.12 -16.59 17.61
C MET A 209 -9.98 -17.61 17.82
N SER A 210 -8.73 -17.23 17.61
CA SER A 210 -7.57 -18.12 17.82
C SER A 210 -7.40 -18.56 19.27
N GLU A 211 -7.74 -17.69 20.22
CA GLU A 211 -7.72 -18.01 21.67
C GLU A 211 -8.81 -19.04 22.04
N ASN A 212 -10.00 -18.92 21.45
CA ASN A 212 -11.12 -19.84 21.72
C ASN A 212 -10.92 -21.23 21.09
N ASP A 213 -10.21 -21.31 19.97
CA ASP A 213 -9.99 -22.54 19.19
C ASP A 213 -8.71 -23.30 19.61
N ALA A 214 -8.16 -23.00 20.77
CA ALA A 214 -6.82 -23.44 21.22
C ALA A 214 -6.60 -24.96 21.23
N LEU A 215 -7.61 -25.79 21.15
CA LEU A 215 -7.51 -27.23 21.34
C LEU A 215 -7.60 -28.08 20.05
N ASN A 216 -8.07 -27.54 18.91
CA ASN A 216 -8.42 -28.35 17.74
C ASN A 216 -7.95 -27.86 16.37
N ILE A 217 -7.19 -26.77 16.27
CA ILE A 217 -6.80 -26.17 14.98
C ILE A 217 -5.28 -26.16 14.84
N SER A 218 -4.76 -26.37 13.60
CA SER A 218 -3.34 -26.26 13.31
C SER A 218 -2.81 -24.86 13.59
N ASN A 219 -1.53 -24.73 13.97
CA ASN A 219 -0.91 -23.42 14.23
C ASN A 219 -1.04 -22.46 13.06
N VAL A 220 -1.02 -22.95 11.82
CA VAL A 220 -1.20 -22.13 10.61
C VAL A 220 -2.60 -21.55 10.53
N ALA A 221 -3.64 -22.36 10.76
CA ALA A 221 -5.03 -21.91 10.70
C ALA A 221 -5.39 -20.90 11.81
N ARG A 222 -4.61 -20.84 12.90
CA ARG A 222 -4.79 -19.85 13.96
C ARG A 222 -4.32 -18.46 13.58
N ILE A 223 -3.24 -18.37 12.79
CA ILE A 223 -2.61 -17.12 12.39
C ILE A 223 -3.15 -16.56 11.06
N GLU A 224 -3.98 -17.35 10.35
CA GLU A 224 -4.66 -16.93 9.14
C GLU A 224 -5.83 -15.99 9.45
N LEU A 225 -5.90 -14.85 8.77
CA LEU A 225 -6.93 -13.83 9.00
C LEU A 225 -8.35 -14.39 8.80
N LYS A 226 -9.24 -14.10 9.72
CA LYS A 226 -10.65 -14.53 9.71
C LYS A 226 -11.51 -13.58 8.84
N ILE A 227 -11.19 -13.50 7.54
CA ILE A 227 -11.79 -12.56 6.60
C ILE A 227 -13.28 -12.78 6.43
N ILE A 228 -13.73 -14.05 6.29
CA ILE A 228 -15.15 -14.39 6.11
C ILE A 228 -15.96 -13.96 7.34
N GLN A 229 -15.44 -14.20 8.54
CA GLN A 229 -16.08 -13.82 9.78
C GLN A 229 -16.05 -12.31 10.05
N SER A 230 -15.23 -11.58 9.31
CA SER A 230 -15.05 -10.13 9.42
C SER A 230 -15.73 -9.36 8.28
N ILE A 231 -16.60 -9.99 7.50
CA ILE A 231 -17.20 -9.37 6.31
C ILE A 231 -17.98 -8.09 6.64
N ASP A 232 -18.60 -8.01 7.80
CA ASP A 232 -19.33 -6.82 8.22
C ASP A 232 -18.38 -5.67 8.60
N ASP A 233 -17.25 -5.97 9.24
CA ASP A 233 -16.21 -4.99 9.55
C ASP A 233 -15.52 -4.47 8.26
N ILE A 234 -15.41 -5.34 7.26
CA ILE A 234 -14.86 -4.98 5.94
C ILE A 234 -15.81 -4.04 5.19
N ARG A 235 -17.11 -4.32 5.23
CA ARG A 235 -18.13 -3.52 4.53
C ARG A 235 -18.40 -2.19 5.20
N ASN A 236 -18.49 -2.18 6.53
CA ASN A 236 -18.91 -1.05 7.34
C ASN A 236 -17.98 -0.91 8.57
N PRO A 237 -16.70 -0.50 8.37
CA PRO A 237 -15.77 -0.38 9.49
C PRO A 237 -16.21 0.71 10.47
N ILE A 238 -16.01 0.44 11.76
CA ILE A 238 -16.05 1.50 12.77
C ILE A 238 -14.73 2.24 12.66
N VAL A 239 -14.78 3.46 12.16
CA VAL A 239 -13.58 4.25 11.86
C VAL A 239 -12.96 4.77 13.15
N GLY A 240 -11.72 4.38 13.42
CA GLY A 240 -10.88 4.89 14.50
C GLY A 240 -10.05 6.11 14.04
N ASP A 241 -9.19 6.64 14.88
CA ASP A 241 -8.32 7.78 14.58
C ASP A 241 -6.85 7.31 14.53
N TYR A 242 -6.39 6.88 13.36
CA TYR A 242 -5.05 6.32 13.15
C TYR A 242 -4.17 7.19 12.25
N VAL A 243 -4.75 8.15 11.49
CA VAL A 243 -4.07 8.86 10.41
C VAL A 243 -4.01 10.35 10.68
N GLU A 244 -2.81 10.90 10.59
CA GLU A 244 -2.52 12.34 10.71
C GLU A 244 -2.02 12.85 9.34
N GLU A 245 -2.45 14.05 8.94
CA GLU A 245 -1.86 14.79 7.81
C GLU A 245 -0.52 15.41 8.24
N MET A 246 0.42 15.52 7.30
CA MET A 246 1.77 16.02 7.56
C MET A 246 2.03 17.33 6.83
#